data_1873ef758d139c4156a38b557388035e
#
_entry.id   1873ef758d139c4156a38b557388035e
#
_cell.length_a   1.000
_cell.length_b   1.000
_cell.length_c   1.000
_cell.angle_alpha   90.00
_cell.angle_beta   90.00
_cell.angle_gamma   90.00
#
_symmetry.space_group_name_H-M   'P 1'
#
loop_
_entity.id
_entity.type
_entity.pdbx_description
1 polymer ?
#
loop_
_entity_poly.entity_id
_entity_poly.type
_entity_poly.pdbx_seq_one_letter_code
_entity_poly.pdbx_strand_id
1 'polypeptide(L)'
;KYSKKYNYKYAILRYFNVAGPLQDYNRTIPPVFAGFILRIKGNHNPIVFGDYMKARDYIDVSDVNAFHILCMENEDTANQTFNLGTGKMTNLMDLKNMIAEIMDVKVDFDHYDAIAGEALNSYGDISKAKSMGWEPKKDITDTIKETIVYLENEIKEGNIDPFTFMEDLEIEKIGA
;
A
#
# COMPACT_ATOMS: atom_id res chain seq x y z
N LYS A 1 -18.17 10.05 20.99
CA LYS A 1 -19.45 9.87 21.69
C LYS A 1 -19.40 8.71 22.69
N TYR A 2 -18.98 7.50 22.27
CA TYR A 2 -18.90 6.30 23.11
C TYR A 2 -17.84 6.41 24.21
N SER A 3 -16.66 6.96 23.92
CA SER A 3 -15.60 7.18 24.92
C SER A 3 -16.09 7.99 26.11
N LYS A 4 -16.81 9.10 25.86
CA LYS A 4 -17.41 9.91 26.93
C LYS A 4 -18.50 9.15 27.70
N LYS A 5 -19.28 8.29 27.03
CA LYS A 5 -20.39 7.55 27.67
C LYS A 5 -19.89 6.42 28.55
N TYR A 6 -18.82 5.73 28.12
CA TYR A 6 -18.34 4.50 28.77
C TYR A 6 -16.95 4.67 29.41
N ASN A 7 -16.41 5.89 29.38
CA ASN A 7 -15.13 6.25 29.98
C ASN A 7 -13.96 5.34 29.55
N TYR A 8 -13.85 5.03 28.24
CA TYR A 8 -12.71 4.30 27.72
C TYR A 8 -11.77 5.23 26.91
N LYS A 9 -10.48 4.88 26.87
CA LYS A 9 -9.45 5.52 26.07
C LYS A 9 -9.48 4.98 24.65
N TYR A 10 -9.01 5.78 23.69
CA TYR A 10 -8.91 5.39 22.29
C TYR A 10 -7.70 6.09 21.63
N ALA A 11 -7.17 5.52 20.54
CA ALA A 11 -6.33 6.23 19.60
C ALA A 11 -6.95 6.14 18.21
N ILE A 12 -6.86 7.21 17.41
CA ILE A 12 -7.30 7.22 16.02
C ILE A 12 -6.05 7.21 15.15
N LEU A 13 -5.91 6.18 14.32
CA LEU A 13 -4.78 6.02 13.42
C LEU A 13 -5.25 6.24 11.98
N ARG A 14 -4.61 7.18 11.30
CA ARG A 14 -4.85 7.52 9.90
C ARG A 14 -3.70 6.98 9.08
N TYR A 15 -3.93 5.86 8.42
CA TYR A 15 -2.91 5.23 7.59
C TYR A 15 -2.81 5.93 6.24
N PHE A 16 -1.58 6.12 5.77
CA PHE A 16 -1.32 6.39 4.37
C PHE A 16 -1.39 5.06 3.59
N ASN A 17 -0.64 4.86 2.52
CA ASN A 17 -0.82 3.66 1.71
C ASN A 17 -0.08 2.49 2.34
N VAL A 18 -0.79 1.66 3.12
CA VAL A 18 -0.20 0.48 3.75
C VAL A 18 0.11 -0.56 2.68
N ALA A 19 1.33 -1.07 2.68
CA ALA A 19 1.83 -2.09 1.76
C ALA A 19 2.45 -3.27 2.54
N GLY A 20 2.63 -4.40 1.86
CA GLY A 20 3.24 -5.58 2.46
C GLY A 20 2.44 -6.86 2.21
N PRO A 21 2.87 -7.98 2.81
CA PRO A 21 2.15 -9.26 2.75
C PRO A 21 0.70 -9.14 3.22
N LEU A 22 -0.16 -10.06 2.77
CA LEU A 22 -1.58 -10.14 3.10
C LEU A 22 -2.44 -8.98 2.54
N GLN A 23 -1.95 -8.22 1.56
CA GLN A 23 -2.79 -7.28 0.84
C GLN A 23 -3.92 -8.02 0.12
N ASP A 24 -5.14 -7.44 0.20
CA ASP A 24 -6.31 -7.98 -0.49
C ASP A 24 -6.20 -7.74 -2.00
N TYR A 25 -5.67 -8.73 -2.71
CA TYR A 25 -5.50 -8.71 -4.17
C TYR A 25 -6.79 -9.04 -4.93
N ASN A 26 -7.85 -9.52 -4.26
CA ASN A 26 -9.13 -9.90 -4.88
C ASN A 26 -10.07 -8.71 -5.13
N ARG A 27 -9.61 -7.49 -4.94
CA ARG A 27 -10.37 -6.28 -5.23
C ARG A 27 -10.46 -6.04 -6.73
N THR A 28 -11.54 -5.40 -7.18
CA THR A 28 -11.70 -4.93 -8.58
C THR A 28 -10.49 -4.10 -9.02
N ILE A 29 -10.03 -3.17 -8.17
CA ILE A 29 -8.75 -2.49 -8.32
C ILE A 29 -7.87 -2.93 -7.15
N PRO A 30 -6.92 -3.83 -7.36
CA PRO A 30 -6.04 -4.30 -6.30
C PRO A 30 -5.09 -3.20 -5.84
N PRO A 31 -4.54 -3.30 -4.61
CA PRO A 31 -3.46 -2.44 -4.16
C PRO A 31 -2.28 -2.48 -5.14
N VAL A 32 -1.66 -1.33 -5.39
CA VAL A 32 -0.68 -1.15 -6.47
C VAL A 32 0.49 -2.14 -6.42
N PHE A 33 0.99 -2.52 -5.22
CA PHE A 33 2.07 -3.52 -5.08
C PHE A 33 1.61 -4.88 -5.61
N ALA A 34 0.47 -5.37 -5.12
CA ALA A 34 -0.08 -6.64 -5.57
C ALA A 34 -0.43 -6.60 -7.06
N GLY A 35 -1.08 -5.52 -7.52
CA GLY A 35 -1.46 -5.34 -8.91
C GLY A 35 -0.26 -5.39 -9.86
N PHE A 36 0.81 -4.65 -9.56
CA PHE A 36 2.01 -4.62 -10.40
C PHE A 36 2.74 -5.97 -10.39
N ILE A 37 2.95 -6.57 -9.22
CA ILE A 37 3.66 -7.85 -9.08
C ILE A 37 2.90 -8.97 -9.80
N LEU A 38 1.59 -9.11 -9.60
CA LEU A 38 0.80 -10.17 -10.20
C LEU A 38 0.70 -10.02 -11.72
N ARG A 39 0.52 -8.81 -12.24
CA ARG A 39 0.55 -8.55 -13.68
C ARG A 39 1.89 -8.98 -14.30
N ILE A 40 3.00 -8.60 -13.67
CA ILE A 40 4.34 -9.00 -14.12
C ILE A 40 4.50 -10.52 -14.07
N LYS A 41 4.05 -11.20 -13.02
CA LYS A 41 4.07 -12.68 -12.93
C LYS A 41 3.24 -13.36 -14.01
N GLY A 42 2.17 -12.73 -14.47
CA GLY A 42 1.35 -13.18 -15.59
C GLY A 42 1.89 -12.80 -16.97
N ASN A 43 3.11 -12.24 -17.07
CA ASN A 43 3.71 -11.73 -18.32
C ASN A 43 2.95 -10.55 -18.95
N HIS A 44 2.28 -9.74 -18.13
CA HIS A 44 1.57 -8.53 -18.53
C HIS A 44 2.28 -7.28 -17.99
N ASN A 45 2.09 -6.14 -18.65
CA ASN A 45 2.53 -4.87 -18.11
C ASN A 45 1.66 -4.45 -16.91
N PRO A 46 2.24 -3.78 -15.90
CA PRO A 46 1.46 -3.10 -14.87
C PRO A 46 0.49 -2.07 -15.46
N ILE A 47 -0.72 -1.99 -14.89
CA ILE A 47 -1.74 -1.02 -15.30
C ILE A 47 -1.55 0.29 -14.55
N VAL A 48 -1.64 1.41 -15.27
CA VAL A 48 -1.68 2.75 -14.68
C VAL A 48 -2.87 3.55 -15.21
N PHE A 49 -3.59 4.20 -14.30
CA PHE A 49 -4.68 5.10 -14.63
C PHE A 49 -4.17 6.55 -14.56
N GLY A 50 -4.20 7.27 -15.69
CA GLY A 50 -3.72 8.65 -15.77
C GLY A 50 -2.20 8.78 -15.61
N ASP A 51 -1.75 9.76 -14.82
CA ASP A 51 -0.33 10.10 -14.69
C ASP A 51 0.44 9.11 -13.80
N TYR A 52 1.49 8.50 -14.35
CA TYR A 52 2.41 7.62 -13.61
C TYR A 52 3.38 8.36 -12.67
N MET A 53 3.43 9.69 -12.76
CA MET A 53 4.21 10.52 -11.84
C MET A 53 3.46 10.83 -10.53
N LYS A 54 2.17 10.46 -10.43
CA LYS A 54 1.44 10.57 -9.16
C LYS A 54 2.14 9.76 -8.08
N ALA A 55 2.27 10.35 -6.88
CA ALA A 55 3.07 9.81 -5.81
C ALA A 55 2.27 9.59 -4.52
N ARG A 56 2.64 8.55 -3.79
CA ARG A 56 2.02 8.16 -2.52
C ARG A 56 3.09 7.88 -1.46
N ASP A 57 2.70 8.10 -0.23
CA ASP A 57 3.46 7.65 0.94
C ASP A 57 3.07 6.19 1.22
N TYR A 58 3.99 5.27 0.98
CA TYR A 58 3.83 3.84 1.23
C TYR A 58 4.51 3.45 2.53
N ILE A 59 3.76 2.84 3.43
CA ILE A 59 4.25 2.36 4.72
C ILE A 59 4.06 0.86 4.84
N ASP A 60 5.05 0.16 5.38
CA ASP A 60 4.94 -1.28 5.62
C ASP A 60 3.93 -1.60 6.73
N VAL A 61 3.20 -2.68 6.56
CA VAL A 61 2.19 -3.15 7.52
C VAL A 61 2.79 -3.45 8.90
N SER A 62 4.05 -3.92 8.96
CA SER A 62 4.73 -4.19 10.22
C SER A 62 5.01 -2.92 11.03
N ASP A 63 5.35 -1.82 10.37
CA ASP A 63 5.53 -0.51 11.03
C ASP A 63 4.20 0.02 11.56
N VAL A 64 3.11 -0.16 10.82
CA VAL A 64 1.76 0.18 11.29
C VAL A 64 1.41 -0.65 12.53
N ASN A 65 1.66 -1.96 12.51
CA ASN A 65 1.42 -2.85 13.65
C ASN A 65 2.26 -2.46 14.88
N ALA A 66 3.51 -2.06 14.68
CA ALA A 66 4.37 -1.58 15.77
C ALA A 66 3.76 -0.36 16.47
N PHE A 67 3.13 0.56 15.73
CA PHE A 67 2.43 1.70 16.34
C PHE A 67 1.15 1.30 17.09
N HIS A 68 0.42 0.27 16.62
CA HIS A 68 -0.72 -0.26 17.37
C HIS A 68 -0.29 -0.80 18.74
N ILE A 69 0.81 -1.57 18.78
CA ILE A 69 1.37 -2.09 20.03
C ILE A 69 1.76 -0.94 20.94
N LEU A 70 2.46 0.07 20.41
CA LEU A 70 2.81 1.27 21.18
C LEU A 70 1.59 1.97 21.77
N CYS A 71 0.48 2.07 21.01
CA CYS A 71 -0.76 2.65 21.53
C CYS A 71 -1.41 1.85 22.68
N MET A 72 -1.17 0.54 22.72
CA MET A 72 -1.67 -0.30 23.84
C MET A 72 -0.80 -0.17 25.10
N GLU A 73 0.48 0.14 24.94
CA GLU A 73 1.47 0.18 26.01
C GLU A 73 1.75 1.61 26.53
N ASN A 74 1.47 2.64 25.75
CA ASN A 74 1.79 4.04 26.08
C ASN A 74 0.50 4.86 26.30
N GLU A 75 0.24 5.22 27.54
CA GLU A 75 -0.88 6.04 27.97
C GLU A 75 -0.93 7.44 27.31
N ASP A 76 0.21 7.99 26.90
CA ASP A 76 0.30 9.30 26.26
C ASP A 76 -0.33 9.32 24.87
N THR A 77 -0.61 8.14 24.29
CA THR A 77 -1.34 8.02 23.02
C THR A 77 -2.86 8.12 23.18
N ALA A 78 -3.35 8.06 24.42
CA ALA A 78 -4.78 8.00 24.70
C ALA A 78 -5.52 9.27 24.26
N ASN A 79 -6.71 9.06 23.67
CA ASN A 79 -7.60 10.12 23.16
C ASN A 79 -6.96 11.03 22.10
N GLN A 80 -6.00 10.50 21.34
CA GLN A 80 -5.27 11.23 20.33
C GLN A 80 -5.49 10.67 18.92
N THR A 81 -5.09 11.47 17.91
CA THR A 81 -5.11 11.08 16.50
C THR A 81 -3.70 11.18 15.95
N PHE A 82 -3.27 10.15 15.20
CA PHE A 82 -1.94 10.05 14.60
C PHE A 82 -2.05 9.72 13.11
N ASN A 83 -1.19 10.33 12.30
CA ASN A 83 -0.95 9.90 10.93
C ASN A 83 0.19 8.87 10.93
N LEU A 84 0.01 7.79 10.19
CA LEU A 84 1.01 6.73 10.03
C LEU A 84 1.38 6.61 8.55
N GLY A 85 2.62 6.94 8.26
CA GLY A 85 3.26 6.93 6.94
C GLY A 85 4.78 6.92 7.14
N THR A 86 5.50 7.10 6.06
CA THR A 86 6.97 7.26 6.10
C THR A 86 7.40 8.72 6.05
N GLY A 87 6.48 9.62 5.65
CA GLY A 87 6.78 11.02 5.33
C GLY A 87 7.55 11.18 4.02
N LYS A 88 7.62 10.13 3.19
CA LYS A 88 8.26 10.12 1.87
C LYS A 88 7.25 9.70 0.81
N MET A 89 7.41 10.22 -0.39
CA MET A 89 6.59 9.84 -1.53
C MET A 89 7.39 9.02 -2.53
N THR A 90 6.75 7.99 -3.09
CA THR A 90 7.24 7.24 -4.24
C THR A 90 6.20 7.34 -5.35
N ASN A 91 6.60 7.73 -6.56
CA ASN A 91 5.72 7.76 -7.72
C ASN A 91 5.57 6.36 -8.34
N LEU A 92 4.58 6.18 -9.22
CA LEU A 92 4.30 4.86 -9.81
C LEU A 92 5.42 4.39 -10.77
N MET A 93 6.11 5.32 -11.43
CA MET A 93 7.25 4.97 -12.29
C MET A 93 8.40 4.39 -11.46
N ASP A 94 8.78 5.06 -10.37
CA ASP A 94 9.85 4.58 -9.49
C ASP A 94 9.45 3.24 -8.84
N LEU A 95 8.21 3.11 -8.38
CA LEU A 95 7.70 1.86 -7.82
C LEU A 95 7.78 0.70 -8.83
N LYS A 96 7.31 0.92 -10.07
CA LYS A 96 7.41 -0.07 -11.15
C LYS A 96 8.86 -0.47 -11.40
N ASN A 97 9.76 0.51 -11.48
CA ASN A 97 11.17 0.24 -11.76
C ASN A 97 11.82 -0.58 -10.63
N MET A 98 11.53 -0.26 -9.35
CA MET A 98 12.01 -1.06 -8.21
C MET A 98 11.49 -2.50 -8.27
N ILE A 99 10.21 -2.70 -8.56
CA ILE A 99 9.62 -4.04 -8.67
C ILE A 99 10.26 -4.80 -9.84
N ALA A 100 10.40 -4.17 -11.01
CA ALA A 100 10.99 -4.76 -12.21
C ALA A 100 12.46 -5.15 -11.99
N GLU A 101 13.24 -4.32 -11.31
CA GLU A 101 14.63 -4.60 -10.93
C GLU A 101 14.73 -5.81 -10.00
N ILE A 102 13.89 -5.88 -8.95
CA ILE A 102 13.89 -7.00 -8.00
C ILE A 102 13.47 -8.31 -8.69
N MET A 103 12.56 -8.24 -9.66
CA MET A 103 12.08 -9.41 -10.41
C MET A 103 12.95 -9.76 -11.61
N ASP A 104 14.00 -8.97 -11.89
CA ASP A 104 14.90 -9.11 -13.05
C ASP A 104 14.15 -9.16 -14.39
N VAL A 105 13.23 -8.22 -14.61
CA VAL A 105 12.41 -8.13 -15.83
C VAL A 105 12.41 -6.71 -16.38
N LYS A 106 12.06 -6.59 -17.67
CA LYS A 106 11.78 -5.30 -18.33
C LYS A 106 10.30 -5.23 -18.66
N VAL A 107 9.62 -4.23 -18.13
CA VAL A 107 8.19 -4.01 -18.37
C VAL A 107 7.91 -2.53 -18.61
N ASP A 108 6.87 -2.26 -19.37
CA ASP A 108 6.32 -0.93 -19.57
C ASP A 108 5.01 -0.78 -18.78
N PHE A 109 4.22 0.25 -19.05
CA PHE A 109 2.87 0.40 -18.52
C PHE A 109 1.82 0.16 -19.60
N ASP A 110 0.70 -0.46 -19.20
CA ASP A 110 -0.57 -0.37 -19.92
C ASP A 110 -1.32 0.85 -19.36
N HIS A 111 -1.52 1.88 -20.22
CA HIS A 111 -2.09 3.17 -19.82
C HIS A 111 -3.59 3.23 -20.07
N TYR A 112 -4.32 3.72 -19.06
CA TYR A 112 -5.76 3.98 -19.12
C TYR A 112 -6.07 5.41 -18.65
N ASP A 113 -7.28 5.86 -18.91
CA ASP A 113 -7.74 7.19 -18.51
C ASP A 113 -7.69 7.39 -16.99
N ALA A 114 -7.51 8.63 -16.57
CA ALA A 114 -7.41 8.97 -15.15
C ALA A 114 -8.74 8.75 -14.43
N ILE A 115 -8.67 8.19 -13.23
CA ILE A 115 -9.84 8.04 -12.35
C ILE A 115 -10.22 9.43 -11.81
N ALA A 116 -11.48 9.81 -11.97
CA ALA A 116 -11.97 11.11 -11.53
C ALA A 116 -11.82 11.28 -10.01
N GLY A 117 -11.29 12.42 -9.58
CA GLY A 117 -11.12 12.76 -8.16
C GLY A 117 -9.90 12.12 -7.48
N GLU A 118 -9.07 11.40 -8.21
CA GLU A 118 -7.82 10.87 -7.65
C GLU A 118 -6.79 11.96 -7.38
N ALA A 119 -6.25 12.03 -6.16
CA ALA A 119 -5.21 12.99 -5.81
C ALA A 119 -3.89 12.68 -6.53
N LEU A 120 -3.18 13.72 -7.00
CA LEU A 120 -1.85 13.54 -7.62
C LEU A 120 -0.82 13.09 -6.59
N ASN A 121 -0.78 13.74 -5.43
CA ASN A 121 0.19 13.46 -4.39
C ASN A 121 -0.50 13.31 -3.03
N SER A 122 0.00 12.36 -2.22
CA SER A 122 -0.47 12.17 -0.86
C SER A 122 0.66 11.66 0.02
N TYR A 123 1.01 12.43 1.06
CA TYR A 123 1.99 12.01 2.07
C TYR A 123 1.59 12.54 3.44
N GLY A 124 2.10 11.88 4.50
CA GLY A 124 1.76 12.18 5.89
C GLY A 124 2.77 13.05 6.61
N ASP A 125 2.27 14.04 7.35
CA ASP A 125 3.05 14.56 8.47
C ASP A 125 2.94 13.59 9.64
N ILE A 126 4.04 12.88 9.92
CA ILE A 126 4.17 11.85 10.96
C ILE A 126 4.90 12.37 12.21
N SER A 127 5.17 13.66 12.31
CA SER A 127 5.93 14.27 13.42
C SER A 127 5.35 13.92 14.78
N LYS A 128 4.02 13.89 14.88
CA LYS A 128 3.33 13.54 16.12
C LYS A 128 3.51 12.05 16.50
N ALA A 129 3.48 11.14 15.54
CA ALA A 129 3.78 9.73 15.81
C ALA A 129 5.22 9.54 16.24
N LYS A 130 6.18 10.25 15.60
CA LYS A 130 7.59 10.26 16.00
C LYS A 130 7.80 10.79 17.41
N SER A 131 7.05 11.80 17.84
CA SER A 131 7.15 12.32 19.21
C SER A 131 6.75 11.32 20.30
N MET A 132 6.05 10.23 19.94
CA MET A 132 5.75 9.11 20.83
C MET A 132 6.87 8.06 20.89
N GLY A 133 8.02 8.30 20.27
CA GLY A 133 9.15 7.37 20.21
C GLY A 133 9.05 6.31 19.12
N TRP A 134 8.12 6.47 18.15
CA TRP A 134 7.97 5.58 17.01
C TRP A 134 8.48 6.24 15.72
N GLU A 135 9.06 5.43 14.86
CA GLU A 135 9.35 5.80 13.48
C GLU A 135 9.27 4.55 12.57
N PRO A 136 8.93 4.72 11.29
CA PRO A 136 8.95 3.62 10.34
C PRO A 136 10.38 3.12 10.14
N LYS A 137 10.57 1.81 10.17
CA LYS A 137 11.88 1.14 10.08
C LYS A 137 12.09 0.41 8.76
N LYS A 138 10.98 -0.04 8.14
CA LYS A 138 11.03 -0.86 6.94
C LYS A 138 11.31 -0.01 5.72
N ASP A 139 12.27 -0.42 4.91
CA ASP A 139 12.50 0.17 3.59
C ASP A 139 11.46 -0.34 2.58
N ILE A 140 11.10 0.51 1.61
CA ILE A 140 10.14 0.14 0.57
C ILE A 140 10.60 -1.06 -0.26
N THR A 141 11.91 -1.19 -0.49
CA THR A 141 12.51 -2.31 -1.23
C THR A 141 12.30 -3.64 -0.50
N ASP A 142 12.41 -3.63 0.83
CA ASP A 142 12.17 -4.83 1.65
C ASP A 142 10.68 -5.17 1.66
N THR A 143 9.80 -4.17 1.76
CA THR A 143 8.35 -4.36 1.64
C THR A 143 7.97 -4.99 0.29
N ILE A 144 8.59 -4.54 -0.83
CA ILE A 144 8.39 -5.12 -2.16
C ILE A 144 8.82 -6.60 -2.17
N LYS A 145 10.03 -6.91 -1.69
CA LYS A 145 10.56 -8.29 -1.66
C LYS A 145 9.65 -9.24 -0.88
N GLU A 146 9.23 -8.84 0.31
CA GLU A 146 8.34 -9.64 1.15
C GLU A 146 6.95 -9.83 0.50
N THR A 147 6.44 -8.80 -0.17
CA THR A 147 5.18 -8.89 -0.91
C THR A 147 5.30 -9.86 -2.09
N ILE A 148 6.43 -9.83 -2.83
CA ILE A 148 6.70 -10.78 -3.92
C ILE A 148 6.70 -12.21 -3.38
N VAL A 149 7.44 -12.49 -2.31
CA VAL A 149 7.51 -13.83 -1.70
C VAL A 149 6.12 -14.31 -1.26
N TYR A 150 5.34 -13.43 -0.65
CA TYR A 150 3.96 -13.75 -0.25
C TYR A 150 3.10 -14.14 -1.47
N LEU A 151 3.09 -13.32 -2.51
CA LEU A 151 2.27 -13.57 -3.71
C LEU A 151 2.74 -14.80 -4.48
N GLU A 152 4.06 -15.09 -4.52
CA GLU A 152 4.59 -16.32 -5.10
C GLU A 152 4.09 -17.58 -4.36
N ASN A 153 3.96 -17.53 -3.04
CA ASN A 153 3.37 -18.62 -2.28
C ASN A 153 1.87 -18.78 -2.58
N GLU A 154 1.11 -17.68 -2.67
CA GLU A 154 -0.31 -17.72 -3.05
C GLU A 154 -0.52 -18.34 -4.45
N ILE A 155 0.35 -18.00 -5.41
CA ILE A 155 0.35 -18.61 -6.75
C ILE A 155 0.67 -20.11 -6.66
N LYS A 156 1.71 -20.49 -5.91
CA LYS A 156 2.13 -21.88 -5.76
C LYS A 156 1.07 -22.77 -5.08
N GLU A 157 0.31 -22.19 -4.17
CA GLU A 157 -0.80 -22.86 -3.48
C GLU A 157 -2.07 -22.91 -4.32
N GLY A 158 -2.10 -22.26 -5.49
CA GLY A 158 -3.24 -22.22 -6.39
C GLY A 158 -4.34 -21.24 -5.97
N ASN A 159 -4.04 -20.32 -5.06
CA ASN A 159 -4.98 -19.28 -4.61
C ASN A 159 -5.13 -18.15 -5.63
N ILE A 160 -4.12 -17.96 -6.50
CA ILE A 160 -4.09 -16.96 -7.57
C ILE A 160 -3.60 -17.59 -8.86
N ASP A 161 -4.29 -17.31 -9.97
CA ASP A 161 -3.76 -17.51 -11.31
C ASP A 161 -3.24 -16.16 -11.87
N PRO A 162 -1.92 -15.95 -11.95
CA PRO A 162 -1.39 -14.67 -12.41
C PRO A 162 -1.63 -14.42 -13.90
N PHE A 163 -1.89 -15.46 -14.70
CA PHE A 163 -2.12 -15.33 -16.14
C PHE A 163 -3.50 -14.77 -16.47
N THR A 164 -4.50 -15.05 -15.64
CA THR A 164 -5.86 -14.50 -15.76
C THR A 164 -6.10 -13.30 -14.84
N PHE A 165 -5.10 -12.92 -14.03
CA PHE A 165 -5.23 -11.83 -13.09
C PHE A 165 -5.52 -10.49 -13.79
N MET A 166 -6.67 -9.91 -13.51
CA MET A 166 -7.17 -8.67 -14.11
C MET A 166 -7.48 -8.75 -15.62
N GLU A 167 -7.61 -9.93 -16.23
CA GLU A 167 -8.05 -10.07 -17.65
C GLU A 167 -9.50 -9.58 -17.83
N ASP A 168 -10.37 -9.90 -16.87
CA ASP A 168 -11.78 -9.49 -16.85
C ASP A 168 -12.01 -8.08 -16.24
N LEU A 169 -10.96 -7.30 -16.09
CA LEU A 169 -11.10 -5.95 -15.56
C LEU A 169 -11.96 -5.14 -16.56
N GLU A 170 -13.23 -4.96 -16.24
CA GLU A 170 -14.11 -4.05 -16.98
C GLU A 170 -13.64 -2.59 -16.76
N ILE A 171 -12.50 -2.27 -17.35
CA ILE A 171 -11.79 -0.98 -17.19
C ILE A 171 -12.71 0.19 -17.55
N GLU A 172 -13.62 -0.02 -18.48
CA GLU A 172 -14.63 0.98 -18.88
C GLU A 172 -15.58 1.38 -17.73
N LYS A 173 -15.71 0.56 -16.70
CA LYS A 173 -16.52 0.86 -15.50
C LYS A 173 -15.73 1.47 -14.34
N ILE A 174 -14.40 1.51 -14.45
CA ILE A 174 -13.53 2.11 -13.47
C ILE A 174 -13.40 3.59 -13.77
N GLY A 175 -14.29 4.41 -13.26
CA GLY A 175 -14.26 5.87 -13.45
C GLY A 175 -15.58 6.48 -13.92
N ALA A 176 -16.63 5.69 -14.01
CA ALA A 176 -17.99 6.16 -14.26
C ALA A 176 -18.70 6.61 -12.97
#